data_594dc907cc6fe74514a9852c0d5e155d
#
_entry.id   594dc907cc6fe74514a9852c0d5e155d
#
_cell.length_a   1.000
_cell.length_b   1.000
_cell.length_c   1.000
_cell.angle_alpha   90.00
_cell.angle_beta   90.00
_cell.angle_gamma   90.00
#
_symmetry.space_group_name_H-M   'P 1'
#
loop_
_entity.id
_entity.type
_entity.pdbx_description
1 polymer ?
#
loop_
_entity_poly.entity_id
_entity_poly.type
_entity_poly.pdbx_seq_one_letter_code
_entity_poly.pdbx_strand_id
1 'polypeptide(L)'
;MTIDEILQKQREFYQSGITIPVKFRIEMLKRLYKAVKDYSDEINDALKSDLGKSHFEGFMCESGLALTEISYMIKHTKKFASESRVKTP
;
A
#
# COMPACT_ATOMS: atom_id res chain seq x y z
N MET A 1 2.21 -18.52 -14.20
CA MET A 1 2.74 -17.17 -14.46
C MET A 1 4.11 -17.05 -13.82
N THR A 2 5.12 -16.70 -14.57
CA THR A 2 6.49 -16.54 -14.06
C THR A 2 6.68 -15.17 -13.42
N ILE A 3 7.76 -15.03 -12.64
CA ILE A 3 8.12 -13.73 -12.05
C ILE A 3 8.41 -12.70 -13.15
N ASP A 4 9.08 -13.11 -14.23
CA ASP A 4 9.39 -12.24 -15.37
C ASP A 4 8.13 -11.73 -16.07
N GLU A 5 7.14 -12.60 -16.24
CA GLU A 5 5.84 -12.22 -16.82
C GLU A 5 5.10 -11.20 -15.94
N ILE A 6 5.11 -11.40 -14.62
CA ILE A 6 4.50 -10.47 -13.66
C ILE A 6 5.20 -9.11 -13.74
N LEU A 7 6.53 -9.11 -13.73
CA LEU A 7 7.33 -7.89 -13.81
C LEU A 7 7.07 -7.12 -15.10
N GLN A 8 6.98 -7.83 -16.23
CA GLN A 8 6.70 -7.22 -17.52
C GLN A 8 5.32 -6.55 -17.54
N LYS A 9 4.30 -7.23 -17.01
CA LYS A 9 2.96 -6.66 -16.90
C LYS A 9 2.91 -5.41 -16.01
N GLN A 10 3.66 -5.40 -14.92
CA GLN A 10 3.76 -4.24 -14.05
C GLN A 10 4.41 -3.06 -14.76
N ARG A 11 5.46 -3.29 -15.53
CA ARG A 11 6.13 -2.25 -16.32
C ARG A 11 5.20 -1.67 -17.39
N GLU A 12 4.48 -2.50 -18.11
CA GLU A 12 3.52 -2.06 -19.11
C GLU A 12 2.41 -1.23 -18.48
N PHE A 13 1.90 -1.63 -17.35
CA PHE A 13 0.89 -0.90 -16.60
C PHE A 13 1.40 0.48 -16.18
N TYR A 14 2.61 0.55 -15.64
CA TYR A 14 3.22 1.83 -15.25
C TYR A 14 3.44 2.74 -16.46
N GLN A 15 3.95 2.20 -17.57
CA GLN A 15 4.23 2.96 -18.79
C GLN A 15 2.96 3.47 -19.47
N SER A 16 1.80 2.87 -19.19
CA SER A 16 0.52 3.35 -19.72
C SER A 16 0.11 4.73 -19.19
N GLY A 17 0.74 5.19 -18.10
CA GLY A 17 0.41 6.47 -17.48
C GLY A 17 -0.83 6.47 -16.60
N ILE A 18 -1.48 5.33 -16.41
CA ILE A 18 -2.72 5.24 -15.62
C ILE A 18 -2.51 5.58 -14.15
N THR A 19 -1.26 5.47 -13.65
CA THR A 19 -0.92 5.80 -12.26
C THR A 19 -0.65 7.30 -12.04
N ILE A 20 -0.62 8.11 -13.10
CA ILE A 20 -0.37 9.56 -13.00
C ILE A 20 -1.53 10.30 -12.31
N PRO A 21 -2.82 10.06 -12.65
CA PRO A 21 -3.91 10.75 -11.97
C PRO A 21 -3.97 10.41 -10.47
N VAL A 22 -4.03 11.45 -9.64
CA VAL A 22 -4.10 11.30 -8.16
C VAL A 22 -5.33 10.53 -7.73
N LYS A 23 -6.47 10.77 -8.37
CA LYS A 23 -7.71 10.06 -8.08
C LYS A 23 -7.55 8.54 -8.20
N PHE A 24 -6.88 8.09 -9.24
CA PHE A 24 -6.61 6.66 -9.43
C PHE A 24 -5.71 6.11 -8.33
N ARG A 25 -4.67 6.83 -7.94
CA ARG A 25 -3.76 6.40 -6.86
C ARG A 25 -4.50 6.25 -5.54
N ILE A 26 -5.36 7.21 -5.20
CA ILE A 26 -6.17 7.16 -3.97
C ILE A 26 -7.13 5.96 -4.01
N GLU A 27 -7.76 5.71 -5.14
CA GLU A 27 -8.64 4.56 -5.34
C GLU A 27 -7.91 3.24 -5.10
N MET A 28 -6.69 3.11 -5.64
CA MET A 28 -5.88 1.90 -5.46
C MET A 28 -5.43 1.73 -4.01
N LEU A 29 -5.08 2.82 -3.32
CA LEU A 29 -4.74 2.77 -1.90
C LEU A 29 -5.93 2.32 -1.05
N LYS A 30 -7.14 2.77 -1.38
CA LYS A 30 -8.36 2.32 -0.69
C LYS A 30 -8.61 0.84 -0.90
N ARG A 31 -8.37 0.32 -2.10
CA ARG A 31 -8.48 -1.12 -2.39
C ARG A 31 -7.43 -1.92 -1.63
N LEU A 32 -6.20 -1.42 -1.56
CA LEU A 32 -5.14 -2.05 -0.77
C LEU A 32 -5.49 -2.08 0.72
N TYR A 33 -6.00 -0.98 1.26
CA TYR A 33 -6.45 -0.91 2.65
C TYR A 33 -7.50 -1.98 2.95
N LYS A 34 -8.51 -2.08 2.08
CA LYS A 34 -9.57 -3.08 2.22
C LYS A 34 -9.02 -4.49 2.15
N ALA A 35 -8.12 -4.77 1.21
CA ALA A 35 -7.52 -6.10 1.06
C ALA A 35 -6.73 -6.49 2.32
N VAL A 36 -5.89 -5.61 2.84
CA VAL A 36 -5.12 -5.88 4.08
C VAL A 36 -6.06 -6.10 5.26
N LYS A 37 -7.13 -5.30 5.36
CA LYS A 37 -8.13 -5.44 6.43
C LYS A 37 -8.89 -6.77 6.33
N ASP A 38 -9.36 -7.13 5.13
CA ASP A 38 -10.14 -8.34 4.91
C ASP A 38 -9.31 -9.61 5.14
N TYR A 39 -8.02 -9.57 4.84
CA TYR A 39 -7.09 -10.69 5.04
C TYR A 39 -6.26 -10.59 6.31
N SER A 40 -6.62 -9.69 7.25
CA SER A 40 -5.82 -9.46 8.45
C SER A 40 -5.66 -10.70 9.32
N ASP A 41 -6.69 -11.53 9.45
CA ASP A 41 -6.60 -12.76 10.22
C ASP A 41 -5.61 -13.75 9.58
N GLU A 42 -5.65 -13.91 8.28
CA GLU A 42 -4.71 -14.78 7.54
C GLU A 42 -3.28 -14.26 7.64
N ILE A 43 -3.09 -12.95 7.56
CA ILE A 43 -1.78 -12.30 7.72
C ILE A 43 -1.25 -12.56 9.13
N ASN A 44 -2.08 -12.38 10.15
CA ASN A 44 -1.69 -12.61 11.55
C ASN A 44 -1.39 -14.08 11.82
N ASP A 45 -2.14 -15.01 11.22
CA ASP A 45 -1.86 -16.44 11.30
C ASP A 45 -0.50 -16.78 10.69
N ALA A 46 -0.19 -16.18 9.52
CA ALA A 46 1.11 -16.36 8.88
C ALA A 46 2.26 -15.81 9.74
N LEU A 47 2.09 -14.64 10.33
CA LEU A 47 3.07 -14.05 11.25
C LEU A 47 3.30 -14.90 12.50
N LYS A 48 2.24 -15.47 13.05
CA LYS A 48 2.34 -16.39 14.18
C LYS A 48 3.12 -17.64 13.81
N SER A 49 2.86 -18.20 12.63
CA SER A 49 3.54 -19.39 12.15
C SER A 49 5.03 -19.14 11.90
N ASP A 50 5.37 -18.01 11.27
CA ASP A 50 6.73 -17.71 10.84
C ASP A 50 7.59 -17.12 11.97
N LEU A 51 7.01 -16.23 12.78
CA LEU A 51 7.74 -15.43 13.77
C LEU A 51 7.31 -15.71 15.20
N GLY A 52 6.32 -16.58 15.42
CA GLY A 52 5.79 -16.88 16.76
C GLY A 52 5.03 -15.72 17.39
N LYS A 53 4.63 -14.71 16.61
CA LYS A 53 3.88 -13.57 17.13
C LYS A 53 2.43 -13.96 17.41
N SER A 54 1.89 -13.48 18.54
CA SER A 54 0.46 -13.57 18.82
C SER A 54 -0.35 -12.72 17.84
N HIS A 55 -1.66 -12.97 17.71
CA HIS A 55 -2.53 -12.13 16.90
C HIS A 55 -2.49 -10.65 17.33
N PHE A 56 -2.40 -10.38 18.63
CA PHE A 56 -2.28 -9.03 19.15
C PHE A 56 -0.98 -8.37 18.71
N GLU A 57 0.15 -9.04 18.84
CA GLU A 57 1.45 -8.52 18.41
C GLU A 57 1.51 -8.33 16.89
N GLY A 58 0.96 -9.28 16.12
CA GLY A 58 0.88 -9.17 14.67
C GLY A 58 0.07 -7.95 14.24
N PHE A 59 -1.06 -7.68 14.89
CA PHE A 59 -1.85 -6.48 14.62
C PHE A 59 -1.10 -5.20 15.01
N MET A 60 -0.53 -5.15 16.23
CA MET A 60 0.13 -3.93 16.73
C MET A 60 1.39 -3.58 15.96
N CYS A 61 2.21 -4.57 15.60
CA CYS A 61 3.53 -4.33 15.04
C CYS A 61 3.59 -4.45 13.51
N GLU A 62 2.62 -5.12 12.87
CA GLU A 62 2.66 -5.42 11.44
C GLU A 62 1.40 -4.95 10.72
N SER A 63 0.31 -5.72 10.79
CA SER A 63 -0.90 -5.42 10.01
C SER A 63 -1.57 -4.12 10.41
N GLY A 64 -1.61 -3.80 11.70
CA GLY A 64 -2.17 -2.53 12.21
C GLY A 64 -1.35 -1.32 11.78
N LEU A 65 -0.02 -1.43 11.83
CA LEU A 65 0.85 -0.37 11.33
C LEU A 65 0.69 -0.18 9.82
N ALA A 66 0.63 -1.27 9.06
CA ALA A 66 0.41 -1.20 7.62
C ALA A 66 -0.90 -0.48 7.29
N LEU A 67 -1.99 -0.80 7.98
CA LEU A 67 -3.27 -0.12 7.79
C LEU A 67 -3.20 1.37 8.14
N THR A 68 -2.50 1.73 9.20
CA THR A 68 -2.28 3.12 9.61
C THR A 68 -1.52 3.89 8.54
N GLU A 69 -0.45 3.32 8.00
CA GLU A 69 0.35 3.95 6.94
C GLU A 69 -0.46 4.12 5.65
N ILE A 70 -1.22 3.11 5.25
CA ILE A 70 -2.07 3.20 4.05
C ILE A 70 -3.13 4.28 4.24
N SER A 71 -3.78 4.33 5.41
CA SER A 71 -4.77 5.37 5.73
C SER A 71 -4.16 6.77 5.67
N TYR A 72 -2.94 6.94 6.20
CA TYR A 72 -2.20 8.20 6.13
C TYR A 72 -1.95 8.60 4.67
N MET A 73 -1.49 7.68 3.83
CA MET A 73 -1.25 7.96 2.43
C MET A 73 -2.53 8.30 1.67
N ILE A 74 -3.66 7.64 1.96
CA ILE A 74 -4.96 7.98 1.36
C ILE A 74 -5.31 9.45 1.63
N LYS A 75 -5.10 9.90 2.86
CA LYS A 75 -5.42 11.27 3.28
C LYS A 75 -4.48 12.33 2.70
N HIS A 76 -3.23 11.97 2.42
CA HIS A 76 -2.18 12.93 2.09
C HIS A 76 -1.63 12.83 0.67
N THR A 77 -2.06 11.84 -0.12
CA THR A 77 -1.54 11.64 -1.48
C THR A 77 -1.75 12.88 -2.36
N LYS A 78 -2.91 13.50 -2.28
CA LYS A 78 -3.19 14.73 -3.05
C LYS A 78 -2.22 15.85 -2.71
N LYS A 79 -1.90 16.02 -1.43
CA LYS A 79 -0.94 17.02 -0.96
C LYS A 79 0.47 16.68 -1.42
N PHE A 80 0.89 15.43 -1.29
CA PHE A 80 2.22 14.99 -1.69
C PHE A 80 2.45 15.07 -3.20
N ALA A 81 1.40 14.88 -3.99
CA ALA A 81 1.46 14.98 -5.45
C ALA A 81 1.39 16.42 -5.96
N SER A 82 1.04 17.39 -5.10
CA SER A 82 0.96 18.79 -5.49
C SER A 82 2.34 19.43 -5.58
N GLU A 83 2.45 20.45 -6.43
CA GLU A 83 3.67 21.23 -6.53
C GLU A 83 3.80 22.16 -5.31
N SER A 84 5.04 22.35 -4.88
CA SER A 84 5.39 23.23 -3.78
C SER A 84 6.31 24.31 -4.28
N ARG A 85 5.97 25.58 -4.00
CA ARG A 85 6.84 26.70 -4.34
C ARG A 85 7.92 26.87 -3.27
N VAL A 86 9.17 26.96 -3.73
CA VAL A 86 10.30 27.29 -2.85
C VAL A 86 10.90 28.60 -3.32
N LYS A 87 11.34 29.43 -2.36
CA LYS A 87 12.05 30.67 -2.70
C LYS A 87 13.40 30.33 -3.29
N THR A 88 13.68 30.91 -4.45
CA THR A 88 15.05 30.89 -5.00
C THR A 88 15.94 31.82 -4.19
N PRO A 89 17.20 31.43 -3.95
CA PRO A 89 18.19 32.29 -3.27
C PRO A 89 18.46 33.57 -4.03
#